data_2d503c1121f5408a8a5780c54617177a
#
_entry.id   2d503c1121f5408a8a5780c54617177a
#
_cell.length_a   1.000
_cell.length_b   1.000
_cell.length_c   1.000
_cell.angle_alpha   90.00
_cell.angle_beta   90.00
_cell.angle_gamma   90.00
#
_symmetry.space_group_name_H-M   'P 1'
#
loop_
_entity.id
_entity.type
_entity.pdbx_description
1 polymer ?
#
loop_
_entity_poly.entity_id
_entity_poly.type
_entity_poly.pdbx_seq_one_letter_code
_entity_poly.pdbx_strand_id
1 'polypeptide(L)'
;MQEVRARSLALTGHFITRWEQSSVLQSHAALVTPLDGAQRGSQVSLALETAFPVSQALIADGVIVDFREPNIVRFGFSPLYNTFSDANQAIASLEAVLTSERYRLPQFQIRSTVT
;
A
#
# COMPACT_ATOMS: atom_id res chain seq x y z
N MET A 1 -6.24 2.17 -24.71
CA MET A 1 -6.62 1.40 -23.50
C MET A 1 -5.62 0.34 -23.11
N GLN A 2 -4.99 -0.34 -24.08
CA GLN A 2 -3.96 -1.33 -23.76
C GLN A 2 -2.74 -0.70 -23.09
N GLU A 3 -2.36 0.52 -23.51
CA GLU A 3 -1.21 1.20 -22.91
C GLU A 3 -1.50 1.56 -21.45
N VAL A 4 -2.72 2.02 -21.15
CA VAL A 4 -3.10 2.36 -19.79
C VAL A 4 -3.07 1.11 -18.92
N ARG A 5 -3.60 0.00 -19.42
CA ARG A 5 -3.57 -1.26 -18.67
C ARG A 5 -2.15 -1.76 -18.47
N ALA A 6 -1.33 -1.70 -19.52
CA ALA A 6 0.06 -2.16 -19.41
C ALA A 6 0.81 -1.34 -18.36
N ARG A 7 0.60 -0.02 -18.34
CA ARG A 7 1.24 0.85 -17.35
C ARG A 7 0.73 0.56 -15.94
N SER A 8 -0.57 0.33 -15.79
CA SER A 8 -1.16 -0.04 -14.51
C SER A 8 -0.53 -1.32 -13.97
N LEU A 9 -0.41 -2.35 -14.83
CA LEU A 9 0.21 -3.62 -14.44
C LEU A 9 1.69 -3.44 -14.12
N ALA A 10 2.39 -2.57 -14.85
CA ALA A 10 3.80 -2.29 -14.59
C ALA A 10 3.99 -1.62 -13.23
N LEU A 11 3.15 -0.64 -12.90
CA LEU A 11 3.22 0.07 -11.62
C LEU A 11 2.92 -0.86 -10.45
N THR A 12 1.83 -1.63 -10.53
CA THR A 12 1.48 -2.55 -9.46
C THR A 12 2.48 -3.69 -9.35
N GLY A 13 2.98 -4.17 -10.48
CA GLY A 13 4.02 -5.19 -10.50
C GLY A 13 5.32 -4.71 -9.86
N HIS A 14 5.70 -3.46 -10.13
CA HIS A 14 6.89 -2.87 -9.51
C HIS A 14 6.72 -2.78 -7.99
N PHE A 15 5.56 -2.33 -7.53
CA PHE A 15 5.25 -2.26 -6.09
C PHE A 15 5.38 -3.64 -5.47
N ILE A 16 4.78 -4.66 -6.09
CA ILE A 16 4.83 -6.03 -5.58
C ILE A 16 6.27 -6.55 -5.53
N THR A 17 7.05 -6.26 -6.57
CA THR A 17 8.47 -6.67 -6.59
C THR A 17 9.24 -6.05 -5.43
N ARG A 18 9.01 -4.77 -5.16
CA ARG A 18 9.65 -4.09 -4.04
C ARG A 18 9.19 -4.67 -2.70
N TRP A 19 7.91 -5.01 -2.59
CA TRP A 19 7.40 -5.68 -1.40
C TRP A 19 8.11 -7.04 -1.18
N GLU A 20 8.26 -7.81 -2.25
CA GLU A 20 8.92 -9.11 -2.16
C GLU A 20 10.39 -8.99 -1.73
N GLN A 21 11.04 -7.89 -2.06
CA GLN A 21 12.45 -7.66 -1.75
C GLN A 21 12.66 -7.12 -0.33
N SER A 22 11.61 -6.72 0.35
CA SER A 22 11.73 -6.10 1.67
C SER A 22 11.47 -7.11 2.78
N SER A 23 12.50 -7.39 3.57
CA SER A 23 12.36 -8.29 4.72
C SER A 23 11.42 -7.71 5.77
N VAL A 24 11.43 -6.39 5.95
CA VAL A 24 10.54 -5.72 6.89
C VAL A 24 9.08 -5.94 6.48
N LEU A 25 8.78 -5.72 5.20
CA LEU A 25 7.41 -5.88 4.73
C LEU A 25 6.96 -7.33 4.74
N GLN A 26 7.87 -8.25 4.41
CA GLN A 26 7.56 -9.68 4.43
C GLN A 26 7.17 -10.17 5.82
N SER A 27 7.75 -9.58 6.87
CA SER A 27 7.44 -10.00 8.23
C SER A 27 6.17 -9.37 8.79
N HIS A 28 5.66 -8.28 8.18
CA HIS A 28 4.50 -7.56 8.73
C HIS A 28 3.27 -7.57 7.84
N ALA A 29 3.43 -7.79 6.54
CA ALA A 29 2.36 -7.65 5.59
C ALA A 29 2.30 -8.84 4.64
N ALA A 30 1.09 -9.31 4.36
CA ALA A 30 0.86 -10.38 3.40
C ALA A 30 0.18 -9.80 2.16
N LEU A 31 0.59 -10.26 0.99
CA LEU A 31 0.00 -9.82 -0.27
C LEU A 31 -1.36 -10.50 -0.45
N VAL A 32 -2.40 -9.69 -0.65
CA VAL A 32 -3.76 -10.17 -0.92
C VAL A 32 -4.08 -10.09 -2.40
N THR A 33 -3.53 -9.09 -3.10
CA THR A 33 -3.74 -8.90 -4.53
C THR A 33 -3.20 -10.10 -5.31
N PRO A 34 -3.96 -10.62 -6.28
CA PRO A 34 -3.45 -11.70 -7.13
C PRO A 34 -2.19 -11.29 -7.89
N LEU A 35 -1.24 -12.20 -7.98
CA LEU A 35 -0.04 -11.99 -8.78
C LEU A 35 -0.34 -12.06 -10.28
N ASP A 36 -1.40 -12.77 -10.65
CA ASP A 36 -1.81 -12.89 -12.04
C ASP A 36 -2.28 -11.53 -12.55
N GLY A 37 -1.55 -10.98 -13.53
CA GLY A 37 -1.87 -9.69 -14.10
C GLY A 37 -3.26 -9.61 -14.71
N ALA A 38 -3.83 -10.75 -15.15
CA ALA A 38 -5.16 -10.77 -15.72
C ALA A 38 -6.25 -10.47 -14.68
N GLN A 39 -5.95 -10.74 -13.40
CA GLN A 39 -6.89 -10.51 -12.29
C GLN A 39 -6.55 -9.29 -11.47
N ARG A 40 -5.40 -8.67 -11.74
CA ARG A 40 -4.93 -7.53 -10.97
C ARG A 40 -5.34 -6.23 -11.66
N GLY A 41 -5.91 -5.30 -10.89
CA GLY A 41 -6.21 -3.97 -11.40
C GLY A 41 -5.07 -2.99 -11.12
N SER A 42 -5.42 -1.74 -10.87
CA SER A 42 -4.46 -0.69 -10.56
C SER A 42 -4.23 -0.50 -9.06
N GLN A 43 -4.62 -1.48 -8.26
CA GLN A 43 -4.49 -1.44 -6.81
C GLN A 43 -3.74 -2.66 -6.32
N VAL A 44 -3.00 -2.46 -5.21
CA VAL A 44 -2.35 -3.54 -4.50
C VAL A 44 -2.87 -3.53 -3.06
N SER A 45 -3.33 -4.69 -2.59
CA SER A 45 -3.87 -4.84 -1.25
C SER A 45 -2.93 -5.69 -0.40
N LEU A 46 -2.60 -5.17 0.78
CA LEU A 46 -1.77 -5.88 1.76
C LEU A 46 -2.57 -6.07 3.04
N ALA A 47 -2.43 -7.24 3.65
CA ALA A 47 -3.04 -7.55 4.94
C ALA A 47 -2.02 -7.34 6.05
N LEU A 48 -2.38 -6.56 7.08
CA LEU A 48 -1.54 -6.32 8.24
C LEU A 48 -2.41 -6.34 9.49
N GLU A 49 -1.87 -6.83 10.60
CA GLU A 49 -2.59 -6.78 11.88
C GLU A 49 -2.89 -5.35 12.30
N THR A 50 -1.99 -4.43 11.99
CA THR A 50 -2.10 -3.02 12.35
C THR A 50 -2.55 -2.17 11.17
N ALA A 51 -3.40 -2.72 10.29
CA ALA A 51 -3.76 -2.07 9.02
C ALA A 51 -4.34 -0.67 9.21
N PHE A 52 -5.27 -0.48 10.15
CA PHE A 52 -5.91 0.83 10.30
C PHE A 52 -4.90 1.90 10.71
N PRO A 53 -4.15 1.76 11.83
CA PRO A 53 -3.20 2.82 12.20
C PRO A 53 -2.07 2.99 11.18
N VAL A 54 -1.65 1.92 10.52
CA VAL A 54 -0.65 2.03 9.45
C VAL A 54 -1.20 2.86 8.29
N SER A 55 -2.46 2.63 7.89
CA SER A 55 -3.07 3.41 6.82
C SER A 55 -3.14 4.90 7.18
N GLN A 56 -3.46 5.21 8.43
CA GLN A 56 -3.53 6.61 8.88
C GLN A 56 -2.15 7.28 8.85
N ALA A 57 -1.12 6.56 9.27
CA ALA A 57 0.25 7.09 9.22
C ALA A 57 0.71 7.31 7.78
N LEU A 58 0.37 6.41 6.87
CA LEU A 58 0.70 6.56 5.45
C LEU A 58 -0.01 7.76 4.84
N ILE A 59 -1.29 7.96 5.16
CA ILE A 59 -2.04 9.12 4.68
C ILE A 59 -1.38 10.41 5.17
N ALA A 60 -0.92 10.43 6.42
CA ALA A 60 -0.22 11.58 6.97
C ALA A 60 1.09 11.87 6.21
N ASP A 61 1.70 10.85 5.62
CA ASP A 61 2.90 10.99 4.80
C ASP A 61 2.60 11.37 3.34
N GLY A 62 1.33 11.50 3.00
CA GLY A 62 0.93 11.85 1.63
C GLY A 62 0.79 10.66 0.71
N VAL A 63 0.83 9.44 1.23
CA VAL A 63 0.63 8.24 0.41
C VAL A 63 -0.87 8.00 0.24
N ILE A 64 -1.28 7.72 -0.98
CA ILE A 64 -2.69 7.49 -1.30
C ILE A 64 -3.04 6.02 -1.04
N VAL A 65 -3.72 5.80 0.07
CA VAL A 65 -4.17 4.47 0.47
C VAL A 65 -5.55 4.57 1.08
N ASP A 66 -6.24 3.44 1.18
CA ASP A 66 -7.43 3.36 2.01
C ASP A 66 -7.38 2.09 2.86
N PHE A 67 -8.19 2.10 3.91
CA PHE A 67 -8.32 0.97 4.81
C PHE A 67 -9.61 0.21 4.48
N ARG A 68 -9.52 -1.12 4.46
CA ARG A 68 -10.67 -2.00 4.29
C ARG A 68 -10.70 -3.01 5.43
N GLU A 69 -11.87 -3.15 6.02
CA GLU A 69 -12.07 -4.15 7.06
C GLU A 69 -11.77 -5.55 6.52
N PRO A 70 -11.21 -6.46 7.31
CA PRO A 70 -10.83 -6.24 8.72
C PRO A 70 -9.40 -5.72 8.88
N ASN A 71 -8.52 -5.94 7.91
CA ASN A 71 -7.09 -5.68 8.10
C ASN A 71 -6.36 -5.41 6.79
N ILE A 72 -7.01 -4.72 5.85
CA ILE A 72 -6.47 -4.50 4.50
C ILE A 72 -6.10 -3.03 4.32
N VAL A 73 -4.89 -2.78 3.80
CA VAL A 73 -4.47 -1.48 3.29
C VAL A 73 -4.36 -1.60 1.78
N ARG A 74 -5.09 -0.76 1.06
CA ARG A 74 -5.05 -0.76 -0.40
C ARG A 74 -4.26 0.43 -0.91
N PHE A 75 -3.29 0.15 -1.78
CA PHE A 75 -2.48 1.17 -2.45
C PHE A 75 -3.00 1.32 -3.88
N GLY A 76 -3.41 2.53 -4.23
CA GLY A 76 -3.93 2.81 -5.58
C GLY A 76 -2.90 3.54 -6.42
N PHE A 77 -2.77 3.15 -7.68
CA PHE A 77 -1.83 3.77 -8.62
C PHE A 77 -2.57 4.13 -9.89
N SER A 78 -2.64 5.44 -10.17
CA SER A 78 -3.20 5.89 -11.44
C SER A 78 -2.14 5.78 -12.54
N PRO A 79 -2.38 5.01 -13.60
CA PRO A 79 -1.40 4.89 -14.69
C PRO A 79 -1.19 6.19 -15.44
N LEU A 80 -2.09 7.16 -15.26
CA LEU A 80 -1.98 8.45 -15.95
C LEU A 80 -1.14 9.46 -15.17
N TYR A 81 -1.02 9.31 -13.86
CA TYR A 81 -0.37 10.30 -13.00
C TYR A 81 0.78 9.77 -12.18
N ASN A 82 0.73 8.50 -11.79
CA ASN A 82 1.75 7.94 -10.91
C ASN A 82 2.93 7.39 -11.71
N THR A 83 4.09 7.37 -11.06
CA THR A 83 5.33 6.89 -11.64
C THR A 83 5.90 5.77 -10.78
N PHE A 84 6.96 5.11 -11.28
CA PHE A 84 7.68 4.12 -10.47
C PHE A 84 8.29 4.75 -9.21
N SER A 85 8.65 6.04 -9.30
CA SER A 85 9.15 6.77 -8.13
C SER A 85 8.08 6.86 -7.05
N ASP A 86 6.81 7.06 -7.44
CA ASP A 86 5.70 7.08 -6.48
C ASP A 86 5.52 5.73 -5.82
N ALA A 87 5.65 4.65 -6.58
CA ALA A 87 5.58 3.30 -6.01
C ALA A 87 6.72 3.05 -5.03
N ASN A 88 7.93 3.48 -5.37
CA ASN A 88 9.09 3.36 -4.48
C ASN A 88 8.87 4.17 -3.20
N GLN A 89 8.31 5.37 -3.31
CA GLN A 89 8.03 6.21 -2.15
C GLN A 89 6.99 5.56 -1.24
N ALA A 90 5.97 4.94 -1.80
CA ALA A 90 4.96 4.24 -1.01
C ALA A 90 5.59 3.10 -0.22
N ILE A 91 6.47 2.32 -0.85
CA ILE A 91 7.20 1.25 -0.18
C ILE A 91 8.08 1.82 0.94
N ALA A 92 8.83 2.88 0.64
CA ALA A 92 9.73 3.48 1.62
C ALA A 92 8.95 4.03 2.83
N SER A 93 7.80 4.67 2.59
CA SER A 93 6.96 5.17 3.66
C SER A 93 6.40 4.04 4.52
N LEU A 94 5.97 2.96 3.87
CA LEU A 94 5.46 1.79 4.59
C LEU A 94 6.56 1.17 5.46
N GLU A 95 7.76 1.01 4.92
CA GLU A 95 8.90 0.49 5.69
C GLU A 95 9.21 1.39 6.88
N ALA A 96 9.22 2.71 6.66
CA ALA A 96 9.51 3.67 7.72
C ALA A 96 8.46 3.64 8.83
N VAL A 97 7.18 3.56 8.47
CA VAL A 97 6.09 3.48 9.43
C VAL A 97 6.22 2.23 10.29
N LEU A 98 6.50 1.08 9.66
CA LEU A 98 6.61 -0.19 10.38
C LEU A 98 7.86 -0.24 11.24
N THR A 99 8.99 0.24 10.72
CA THR A 99 10.27 0.19 11.42
C THR A 99 10.28 1.13 12.63
N SER A 100 9.74 2.34 12.48
CA SER A 100 9.68 3.32 13.56
C SER A 100 8.52 3.07 14.51
N GLU A 101 7.59 2.19 14.14
CA GLU A 101 6.37 1.93 14.90
C GLU A 101 5.53 3.19 15.10
N ARG A 102 5.63 4.15 14.17
CA ARG A 102 4.89 5.41 14.25
C ARG A 102 3.39 5.20 14.26
N TYR A 103 2.91 4.10 13.69
CA TYR A 103 1.49 3.75 13.71
C TYR A 103 0.96 3.56 15.13
N ARG A 104 1.83 3.39 16.13
CA ARG A 104 1.43 3.25 17.53
C ARG A 104 1.07 4.57 18.19
N LEU A 105 1.33 5.71 17.54
CA LEU A 105 0.96 7.01 18.09
C LEU A 105 -0.56 7.07 18.27
N PRO A 106 -1.02 7.67 19.40
CA PRO A 106 -2.47 7.71 19.69
C PRO A 106 -3.30 8.31 18.56
N GLN A 107 -2.77 9.30 17.86
CA GLN A 107 -3.48 9.97 16.78
C GLN A 107 -3.83 9.04 15.63
N PHE A 108 -3.08 7.95 15.45
CA PHE A 108 -3.32 6.98 14.38
C PHE A 108 -4.16 5.80 14.83
N GLN A 109 -4.40 5.67 16.15
CA GLN A 109 -5.17 4.56 16.70
C GLN A 109 -6.66 4.84 16.78
N ILE A 110 -7.03 6.11 16.71
CA ILE A 110 -8.43 6.52 16.90
C ILE A 110 -9.18 6.40 15.58
N ARG A 111 -10.22 5.57 15.58
CA ARG A 111 -11.12 5.49 14.44
C ARG A 111 -12.19 6.56 14.56
N SER A 112 -12.41 7.28 13.44
CA SER A 112 -13.50 8.22 13.39
C SER A 112 -14.82 7.46 13.33
N THR A 113 -15.77 7.89 14.16
CA THR A 113 -17.10 7.32 14.15
C THR A 113 -18.02 8.01 13.16
N VAL A 114 -17.53 9.05 12.53
CA VAL A 114 -18.33 9.88 11.62
C VAL A 114 -18.40 9.27 10.23
N THR A 115 -17.51 8.42 9.90
CA THR A 115 -17.44 7.82 8.58
C THR A 115 -18.66 7.02 8.21
#